data_fa6a5e1be609910ca8ce78c142771985
#
_entry.id   fa6a5e1be609910ca8ce78c142771985
#
_cell.length_a   1.000
_cell.length_b   1.000
_cell.length_c   1.000
_cell.angle_alpha   90.00
_cell.angle_beta   90.00
_cell.angle_gamma   90.00
#
_symmetry.space_group_name_H-M   'P 1'
#
loop_
_entity.id
_entity.type
_entity.pdbx_description
1 polymer ?
#
loop_
_entity_poly.entity_id
_entity_poly.type
_entity_poly.pdbx_seq_one_letter_code
_entity_poly.pdbx_strand_id
1 'polypeptide(L)'
;TKVSFDDMRSERLSVDAANGWIAMIQHYFLAAWLPPAAAVQTFFTSVRDDSKYLIGSYTAAATVPPGASHTFTDRLFVGPKLQDTLASIAPGLELAVDYGWLTIIAQPIFWLLDAIHSLVGNWGWAIIILTILIKLAFYKLSETSYKSMANMRKLTPRLQALKDKYGDDKEKLNQAMMEMYKKEKINPLGGCLPILVQIPVFIALYW
;
A
#
# COMPACT_ATOMS: atom_id res chain seq x y z
N THR A 1 3.88 -9.68 -12.98
CA THR A 1 4.50 -10.20 -11.75
C THR A 1 5.52 -9.22 -11.26
N LYS A 2 5.51 -8.90 -9.94
CA LYS A 2 6.53 -8.10 -9.28
C LYS A 2 7.63 -9.03 -8.76
N VAL A 3 8.87 -8.70 -9.05
CA VAL A 3 10.04 -9.47 -8.66
C VAL A 3 10.92 -8.60 -7.78
N SER A 4 11.24 -9.07 -6.56
CA SER A 4 12.16 -8.36 -5.67
C SER A 4 13.62 -8.62 -6.05
N PHE A 5 14.54 -7.80 -5.57
CA PHE A 5 15.97 -8.03 -5.78
C PHE A 5 16.46 -9.35 -5.16
N ASP A 6 15.85 -9.77 -4.05
CA ASP A 6 16.17 -11.06 -3.41
C ASP A 6 15.65 -12.23 -4.23
N ASP A 7 14.45 -12.11 -4.82
CA ASP A 7 13.91 -13.11 -5.75
C ASP A 7 14.81 -13.22 -6.99
N MET A 8 15.31 -12.11 -7.53
CA MET A 8 16.22 -12.12 -8.68
C MET A 8 17.56 -12.84 -8.40
N ARG A 9 17.99 -12.90 -7.14
CA ARG A 9 19.19 -13.66 -6.72
C ARG A 9 18.92 -15.16 -6.63
N SER A 10 17.74 -15.53 -6.13
CA SER A 10 17.36 -16.92 -5.90
C SER A 10 16.86 -17.59 -7.19
N GLU A 11 16.05 -16.88 -7.97
CA GLU A 11 15.42 -17.40 -9.18
C GLU A 11 15.41 -16.34 -10.28
N ARG A 12 16.02 -16.64 -11.42
CA ARG A 12 16.00 -15.75 -12.58
C ARG A 12 14.69 -15.89 -13.32
N LEU A 13 14.01 -14.77 -13.54
CA LEU A 13 12.84 -14.76 -14.40
C LEU A 13 13.28 -14.99 -15.86
N SER A 14 12.57 -15.85 -16.59
CA SER A 14 12.66 -16.00 -18.04
C SER A 14 11.29 -16.43 -18.54
N VAL A 15 10.54 -15.50 -19.15
CA VAL A 15 9.15 -15.72 -19.57
C VAL A 15 8.94 -15.19 -20.97
N ASP A 16 8.36 -16.04 -21.81
CA ASP A 16 7.95 -15.66 -23.16
C ASP A 16 6.54 -15.05 -23.12
N ALA A 17 6.41 -13.86 -23.64
CA ALA A 17 5.12 -13.18 -23.73
C ALA A 17 5.01 -12.27 -24.96
N ALA A 18 3.81 -12.20 -25.51
CA ALA A 18 3.44 -11.17 -26.47
C ALA A 18 2.76 -10.01 -25.72
N ASN A 19 2.88 -8.79 -26.22
CA ASN A 19 2.31 -7.58 -25.61
C ASN A 19 2.76 -7.30 -24.16
N GLY A 20 3.92 -7.84 -23.78
CA GLY A 20 4.49 -7.65 -22.45
C GLY A 20 5.30 -6.36 -22.32
N TRP A 21 5.62 -6.02 -21.09
CA TRP A 21 6.58 -4.99 -20.74
C TRP A 21 7.40 -5.44 -19.54
N ILE A 22 8.58 -4.87 -19.38
CA ILE A 22 9.42 -5.05 -18.20
C ILE A 22 9.87 -3.68 -17.70
N ALA A 23 9.83 -3.46 -16.39
CA ALA A 23 10.15 -2.17 -15.82
C ALA A 23 10.99 -2.28 -14.55
N MET A 24 11.92 -1.35 -14.41
CA MET A 24 12.59 -1.08 -13.14
C MET A 24 11.77 0.00 -12.40
N ILE A 25 11.30 -0.34 -11.20
CA ILE A 25 10.36 0.48 -10.45
C ILE A 25 11.06 1.05 -9.21
N GLN A 26 11.00 2.37 -9.06
CA GLN A 26 11.37 3.10 -7.86
C GLN A 26 10.13 3.63 -7.13
N HIS A 27 10.33 4.35 -6.03
CA HIS A 27 9.21 4.86 -5.23
C HIS A 27 8.27 5.76 -6.05
N TYR A 28 8.81 6.75 -6.77
CA TYR A 28 8.01 7.73 -7.55
C TYR A 28 8.16 7.59 -9.06
N PHE A 29 9.20 6.92 -9.53
CA PHE A 29 9.55 6.83 -10.94
C PHE A 29 9.65 5.39 -11.39
N LEU A 30 9.51 5.18 -12.69
CA LEU A 30 9.83 3.90 -13.32
C LEU A 30 10.51 4.11 -14.67
N ALA A 31 11.28 3.10 -15.07
CA ALA A 31 11.79 2.94 -16.42
C ALA A 31 11.23 1.65 -17.01
N ALA A 32 10.36 1.76 -18.01
CA ALA A 32 9.69 0.63 -18.64
C ALA A 32 10.18 0.43 -20.07
N TRP A 33 10.58 -0.79 -20.38
CA TRP A 33 10.89 -1.24 -21.72
C TRP A 33 9.64 -1.85 -22.34
N LEU A 34 9.24 -1.33 -23.50
CA LEU A 34 7.98 -1.61 -24.17
C LEU A 34 8.27 -2.13 -25.58
N PRO A 35 8.44 -3.44 -25.75
CA PRO A 35 8.63 -4.03 -27.07
C PRO A 35 7.40 -3.85 -27.96
N PRO A 36 7.53 -4.06 -29.30
CA PRO A 36 6.41 -4.05 -30.21
C PRO A 36 5.33 -5.05 -29.82
N ALA A 37 4.08 -4.64 -29.84
CA ALA A 37 2.94 -5.42 -29.38
C ALA A 37 2.75 -6.78 -30.07
N ALA A 38 3.19 -6.92 -31.34
CA ALA A 38 3.00 -8.12 -32.14
C ALA A 38 4.12 -9.17 -31.97
N ALA A 39 5.23 -8.84 -31.33
CA ALA A 39 6.38 -9.73 -31.21
C ALA A 39 6.33 -10.52 -29.90
N VAL A 40 6.46 -11.83 -29.96
CA VAL A 40 6.77 -12.66 -28.79
C VAL A 40 8.21 -12.36 -28.41
N GLN A 41 8.40 -11.96 -27.16
CA GLN A 41 9.72 -11.69 -26.58
C GLN A 41 9.93 -12.48 -25.31
N THR A 42 11.15 -12.85 -25.06
CA THR A 42 11.56 -13.43 -23.77
C THR A 42 11.99 -12.31 -22.85
N PHE A 43 11.24 -12.10 -21.78
CA PHE A 43 11.58 -11.17 -20.71
C PHE A 43 12.42 -11.87 -19.67
N PHE A 44 13.52 -11.25 -19.26
CA PHE A 44 14.44 -11.88 -18.32
C PHE A 44 14.92 -10.92 -17.22
N THR A 45 15.31 -11.53 -16.11
CA THR A 45 16.04 -10.85 -15.04
C THR A 45 17.39 -11.54 -14.83
N SER A 46 18.41 -10.77 -14.44
CA SER A 46 19.73 -11.29 -14.15
C SER A 46 20.42 -10.47 -13.07
N VAL A 47 21.26 -11.10 -12.30
CA VAL A 47 22.15 -10.44 -11.33
C VAL A 47 23.58 -10.59 -11.79
N ARG A 48 24.33 -9.49 -11.81
CA ARG A 48 25.75 -9.47 -12.20
C ARG A 48 26.55 -8.89 -11.04
N ASP A 49 27.66 -9.55 -10.71
CA ASP A 49 28.61 -9.10 -9.68
C ASP A 49 27.95 -8.82 -8.31
N ASP A 50 26.96 -9.63 -7.91
CA ASP A 50 26.19 -9.57 -6.65
C ASP A 50 25.51 -8.23 -6.31
N SER A 51 25.70 -7.20 -7.13
CA SER A 51 25.19 -5.84 -6.85
C SER A 51 24.45 -5.17 -8.00
N LYS A 52 24.57 -5.72 -9.22
CA LYS A 52 23.95 -5.15 -10.42
C LYS A 52 22.79 -6.01 -10.87
N TYR A 53 21.60 -5.43 -10.85
CA TYR A 53 20.37 -6.07 -11.30
C TYR A 53 20.06 -5.62 -12.71
N LEU A 54 19.86 -6.58 -13.60
CA LEU A 54 19.57 -6.37 -15.00
C LEU A 54 18.16 -6.88 -15.29
N ILE A 55 17.42 -6.10 -16.06
CA ILE A 55 16.16 -6.51 -16.67
C ILE A 55 16.28 -6.29 -18.17
N GLY A 56 15.63 -7.11 -18.96
CA GLY A 56 15.65 -6.95 -20.40
C GLY A 56 14.69 -7.87 -21.11
N SER A 57 14.63 -7.68 -22.41
CA SER A 57 13.93 -8.59 -23.31
C SER A 57 14.77 -8.85 -24.55
N TYR A 58 14.55 -10.00 -25.16
CA TYR A 58 15.13 -10.34 -26.45
C TYR A 58 14.11 -11.06 -27.31
N THR A 59 14.26 -10.91 -28.62
CA THR A 59 13.48 -11.62 -29.64
C THR A 59 14.24 -12.83 -30.17
N ALA A 60 13.54 -13.69 -30.88
CA ALA A 60 14.21 -14.70 -31.71
C ALA A 60 15.20 -14.05 -32.68
N ALA A 61 16.27 -14.79 -32.99
CA ALA A 61 17.29 -14.32 -33.90
C ALA A 61 16.71 -14.04 -35.31
N ALA A 62 16.98 -12.85 -35.84
CA ALA A 62 16.62 -12.48 -37.19
C ALA A 62 17.86 -12.68 -38.12
N THR A 63 17.69 -13.43 -39.19
CA THR A 63 18.72 -13.57 -40.20
C THR A 63 18.63 -12.44 -41.22
N VAL A 64 19.67 -11.63 -41.32
CA VAL A 64 19.75 -10.53 -42.30
C VAL A 64 20.67 -10.93 -43.42
N PRO A 65 20.17 -11.16 -44.67
CA PRO A 65 21.00 -11.51 -45.81
C PRO A 65 21.98 -10.37 -46.19
N PRO A 66 23.07 -10.68 -46.85
CA PRO A 66 24.01 -9.68 -47.37
C PRO A 66 23.30 -8.60 -48.21
N GLY A 67 23.53 -7.32 -47.91
CA GLY A 67 22.92 -6.18 -48.59
C GLY A 67 21.50 -5.83 -48.16
N ALA A 68 20.86 -6.61 -47.26
CA ALA A 68 19.58 -6.29 -46.66
C ALA A 68 19.74 -5.55 -45.31
N SER A 69 18.69 -4.88 -44.86
CA SER A 69 18.62 -4.25 -43.56
C SER A 69 17.43 -4.79 -42.77
N HIS A 70 17.56 -4.87 -41.44
CA HIS A 70 16.49 -5.18 -40.53
C HIS A 70 16.44 -4.12 -39.44
N THR A 71 15.24 -3.56 -39.16
CA THR A 71 15.08 -2.51 -38.17
C THR A 71 14.40 -3.09 -36.97
N PHE A 72 15.01 -2.97 -35.80
CA PHE A 72 14.39 -3.24 -34.50
C PHE A 72 13.87 -1.93 -33.93
N THR A 73 12.64 -1.94 -33.47
CA THR A 73 12.00 -0.76 -32.88
C THR A 73 11.46 -1.12 -31.52
N ASP A 74 11.90 -0.42 -30.48
CA ASP A 74 11.43 -0.56 -29.13
C ASP A 74 11.07 0.81 -28.57
N ARG A 75 10.21 0.84 -27.56
CA ARG A 75 9.86 2.06 -26.84
C ARG A 75 10.39 1.97 -25.42
N LEU A 76 10.99 3.05 -24.93
CA LEU A 76 11.39 3.22 -23.55
C LEU A 76 10.58 4.37 -22.93
N PHE A 77 9.90 4.09 -21.84
CA PHE A 77 9.27 5.10 -21.01
C PHE A 77 10.10 5.30 -19.74
N VAL A 78 10.48 6.54 -19.45
CA VAL A 78 11.12 6.91 -18.18
C VAL A 78 10.37 8.13 -17.64
N GLY A 79 9.73 7.97 -16.48
CA GLY A 79 8.92 9.04 -15.93
C GLY A 79 8.28 8.71 -14.58
N PRO A 80 7.49 9.65 -14.06
CA PRO A 80 6.75 9.45 -12.81
C PRO A 80 5.66 8.40 -12.97
N LYS A 81 5.33 7.71 -11.88
CA LYS A 81 4.28 6.69 -11.82
C LYS A 81 2.88 7.32 -11.72
N LEU A 82 2.44 8.04 -12.72
CA LEU A 82 1.09 8.58 -12.80
C LEU A 82 0.17 7.54 -13.46
N GLN A 83 -0.82 7.04 -12.73
CA GLN A 83 -1.67 5.90 -13.17
C GLN A 83 -2.30 6.14 -14.54
N ASP A 84 -2.92 7.32 -14.76
CA ASP A 84 -3.57 7.67 -16.03
C ASP A 84 -2.55 7.71 -17.19
N THR A 85 -1.37 8.25 -16.95
CA THR A 85 -0.30 8.28 -17.94
C THR A 85 0.17 6.85 -18.26
N LEU A 86 0.40 6.02 -17.23
CA LEU A 86 0.86 4.64 -17.42
C LEU A 86 -0.18 3.79 -18.16
N ALA A 87 -1.47 3.93 -17.85
CA ALA A 87 -2.55 3.24 -18.54
C ALA A 87 -2.62 3.59 -20.03
N SER A 88 -2.29 4.85 -20.38
CA SER A 88 -2.25 5.29 -21.80
C SER A 88 -1.04 4.76 -22.59
N ILE A 89 0.06 4.38 -21.90
CA ILE A 89 1.31 3.95 -22.51
C ILE A 89 1.27 2.47 -22.89
N ALA A 90 0.84 1.62 -21.95
CA ALA A 90 0.72 0.18 -22.21
C ALA A 90 -0.32 -0.44 -21.25
N PRO A 91 -1.09 -1.44 -21.74
CA PRO A 91 -2.05 -2.18 -20.90
C PRO A 91 -1.35 -2.84 -19.71
N GLY A 92 -1.88 -2.62 -18.52
CA GLY A 92 -1.36 -3.18 -17.26
C GLY A 92 -0.14 -2.47 -16.69
N LEU A 93 0.39 -1.41 -17.35
CA LEU A 93 1.53 -0.65 -16.83
C LEU A 93 1.12 0.18 -15.59
N GLU A 94 -0.15 0.57 -15.48
CA GLU A 94 -0.74 1.20 -14.29
C GLU A 94 -0.64 0.34 -13.03
N LEU A 95 -0.54 -0.99 -13.17
CA LEU A 95 -0.33 -1.92 -12.06
C LEU A 95 1.06 -1.80 -11.43
N ALA A 96 1.98 -1.03 -12.05
CA ALA A 96 3.25 -0.65 -11.42
C ALA A 96 3.05 0.25 -10.19
N VAL A 97 1.89 0.91 -10.07
CA VAL A 97 1.45 1.59 -8.84
C VAL A 97 0.76 0.56 -7.96
N ASP A 98 1.48 0.04 -7.00
CA ASP A 98 1.02 -1.02 -6.11
C ASP A 98 0.77 -0.46 -4.71
N TYR A 99 -0.48 -0.42 -4.28
CA TYR A 99 -0.89 -0.03 -2.93
C TYR A 99 -0.85 -1.22 -1.94
N GLY A 100 -0.28 -2.36 -2.36
CA GLY A 100 -0.20 -3.56 -1.54
C GLY A 100 -1.58 -4.12 -1.15
N TRP A 101 -1.63 -4.76 0.01
CA TRP A 101 -2.86 -5.38 0.53
C TRP A 101 -3.96 -4.37 0.92
N LEU A 102 -3.59 -3.10 1.10
CA LEU A 102 -4.52 -2.01 1.43
C LEU A 102 -5.13 -1.32 0.22
N THR A 103 -4.92 -1.83 -0.99
CA THR A 103 -5.47 -1.27 -2.24
C THR A 103 -6.97 -0.99 -2.15
N ILE A 104 -7.74 -1.88 -1.50
CA ILE A 104 -9.20 -1.75 -1.30
C ILE A 104 -9.55 -0.46 -0.53
N ILE A 105 -8.67 -0.01 0.37
CA ILE A 105 -8.87 1.21 1.17
C ILE A 105 -8.19 2.41 0.50
N ALA A 106 -6.97 2.22 0.02
CA ALA A 106 -6.14 3.30 -0.54
C ALA A 106 -6.75 3.87 -1.83
N GLN A 107 -7.23 3.03 -2.73
CA GLN A 107 -7.76 3.43 -4.03
C GLN A 107 -9.01 4.32 -3.93
N PRO A 108 -10.05 3.98 -3.12
CA PRO A 108 -11.19 4.88 -2.92
C PRO A 108 -10.81 6.21 -2.26
N ILE A 109 -9.87 6.18 -1.31
CA ILE A 109 -9.40 7.41 -0.64
C ILE A 109 -8.67 8.31 -1.62
N PHE A 110 -7.78 7.74 -2.45
CA PHE A 110 -7.07 8.48 -3.47
C PHE A 110 -8.04 9.06 -4.52
N TRP A 111 -9.00 8.27 -4.99
CA TRP A 111 -10.03 8.74 -5.91
C TRP A 111 -10.82 9.94 -5.31
N LEU A 112 -11.20 9.85 -4.04
CA LEU A 112 -11.89 10.94 -3.35
C LEU A 112 -10.98 12.18 -3.22
N LEU A 113 -9.71 11.99 -2.91
CA LEU A 113 -8.72 13.07 -2.84
C LEU A 113 -8.57 13.78 -4.18
N ASP A 114 -8.46 13.02 -5.27
CA ASP A 114 -8.35 13.56 -6.63
C ASP A 114 -9.61 14.30 -7.06
N ALA A 115 -10.79 13.76 -6.76
CA ALA A 115 -12.07 14.43 -6.98
C ALA A 115 -12.16 15.77 -6.22
N ILE A 116 -11.73 15.83 -4.97
CA ILE A 116 -11.67 17.07 -4.20
C ILE A 116 -10.65 18.04 -4.81
N HIS A 117 -9.48 17.54 -5.20
CA HIS A 117 -8.44 18.34 -5.83
C HIS A 117 -8.93 18.99 -7.14
N SER A 118 -9.67 18.24 -7.96
CA SER A 118 -10.25 18.76 -9.21
C SER A 118 -11.21 19.94 -9.00
N LEU A 119 -11.88 19.99 -7.83
CA LEU A 119 -12.78 21.08 -7.45
C LEU A 119 -12.05 22.30 -6.87
N VAL A 120 -10.99 22.04 -6.06
CA VAL A 120 -10.33 23.08 -5.28
C VAL A 120 -9.07 23.62 -5.97
N GLY A 121 -8.46 22.82 -6.88
CA GLY A 121 -7.23 23.19 -7.61
C GLY A 121 -5.96 23.23 -6.77
N ASN A 122 -6.00 22.81 -5.51
CA ASN A 122 -4.87 22.84 -4.59
C ASN A 122 -4.83 21.60 -3.69
N TRP A 123 -3.73 20.84 -3.75
CA TRP A 123 -3.56 19.62 -2.99
C TRP A 123 -3.61 19.81 -1.47
N GLY A 124 -3.08 20.94 -0.96
CA GLY A 124 -3.11 21.23 0.47
C GLY A 124 -4.55 21.34 1.01
N TRP A 125 -5.38 22.11 0.34
CA TRP A 125 -6.79 22.21 0.70
C TRP A 125 -7.55 20.90 0.48
N ALA A 126 -7.25 20.16 -0.57
CA ALA A 126 -7.84 18.85 -0.81
C ALA A 126 -7.57 17.87 0.34
N ILE A 127 -6.34 17.83 0.85
CA ILE A 127 -5.96 16.99 2.00
C ILE A 127 -6.69 17.43 3.27
N ILE A 128 -6.81 18.72 3.53
CA ILE A 128 -7.55 19.24 4.69
C ILE A 128 -9.01 18.82 4.63
N ILE A 129 -9.67 19.03 3.50
CA ILE A 129 -11.08 18.66 3.30
C ILE A 129 -11.26 17.15 3.44
N LEU A 130 -10.42 16.33 2.79
CA LEU A 130 -10.46 14.88 2.93
C LEU A 130 -10.33 14.44 4.39
N THR A 131 -9.40 15.05 5.14
CA THR A 131 -9.19 14.76 6.55
C THR A 131 -10.44 15.08 7.37
N ILE A 132 -11.10 16.20 7.10
CA ILE A 132 -12.35 16.58 7.76
C ILE A 132 -13.44 15.55 7.45
N LEU A 133 -13.60 15.14 6.19
CA LEU A 133 -14.60 14.15 5.78
C LEU A 133 -14.38 12.79 6.46
N ILE A 134 -13.14 12.32 6.52
CA ILE A 134 -12.78 11.08 7.23
C ILE A 134 -13.11 11.22 8.73
N LYS A 135 -12.78 12.34 9.36
CA LYS A 135 -13.10 12.59 10.78
C LYS A 135 -14.60 12.64 11.03
N LEU A 136 -15.37 13.23 10.13
CA LEU A 136 -16.83 13.26 10.22
C LEU A 136 -17.43 11.86 10.05
N ALA A 137 -16.95 11.07 9.10
CA ALA A 137 -17.40 9.68 8.91
C ALA A 137 -17.19 8.82 10.15
N PHE A 138 -16.05 8.99 10.84
CA PHE A 138 -15.72 8.26 12.07
C PHE A 138 -16.12 8.98 13.35
N TYR A 139 -16.87 10.08 13.28
CA TYR A 139 -17.24 10.89 14.44
C TYR A 139 -17.95 10.07 15.54
N LYS A 140 -18.97 9.29 15.17
CA LYS A 140 -19.74 8.47 16.13
C LYS A 140 -18.88 7.43 16.82
N LEU A 141 -17.95 6.81 16.08
CA LEU A 141 -17.01 5.84 16.62
C LEU A 141 -16.07 6.51 17.63
N SER A 142 -15.55 7.68 17.29
CA SER A 142 -14.68 8.48 18.16
C SER A 142 -15.41 8.96 19.40
N GLU A 143 -16.64 9.45 19.28
CA GLU A 143 -17.49 9.88 20.40
C GLU A 143 -17.68 8.74 21.42
N THR A 144 -18.03 7.56 20.93
CA THR A 144 -18.24 6.38 21.80
C THR A 144 -16.97 5.99 22.53
N SER A 145 -15.83 6.07 21.87
CA SER A 145 -14.53 5.78 22.47
C SER A 145 -14.14 6.79 23.54
N TYR A 146 -14.31 8.09 23.27
CA TYR A 146 -14.02 9.13 24.27
C TYR A 146 -14.91 8.98 25.50
N LYS A 147 -16.20 8.62 25.33
CA LYS A 147 -17.11 8.31 26.45
C LYS A 147 -16.62 7.09 27.25
N SER A 148 -16.21 6.01 26.57
CA SER A 148 -15.65 4.82 27.22
C SER A 148 -14.37 5.15 28.00
N MET A 149 -13.47 5.93 27.41
CA MET A 149 -12.22 6.36 28.07
C MET A 149 -12.50 7.26 29.28
N ALA A 150 -13.45 8.17 29.17
CA ALA A 150 -13.86 9.03 30.31
C ALA A 150 -14.43 8.21 31.47
N ASN A 151 -15.24 7.20 31.15
CA ASN A 151 -15.78 6.29 32.20
C ASN A 151 -14.65 5.44 32.80
N MET A 152 -13.68 4.98 32.02
CA MET A 152 -12.54 4.24 32.54
C MET A 152 -11.69 5.09 33.51
N ARG A 153 -11.49 6.38 33.21
CA ARG A 153 -10.80 7.32 34.12
C ARG A 153 -11.47 7.44 35.47
N LYS A 154 -12.82 7.40 35.55
CA LYS A 154 -13.58 7.43 36.82
C LYS A 154 -13.30 6.19 37.67
N LEU A 155 -12.92 5.07 37.06
CA LEU A 155 -12.61 3.84 37.80
C LEU A 155 -11.14 3.77 38.26
N THR A 156 -10.28 4.70 37.87
CA THR A 156 -8.86 4.70 38.23
C THR A 156 -8.62 4.56 39.74
N PRO A 157 -9.33 5.29 40.67
CA PRO A 157 -9.12 5.12 42.09
C PRO A 157 -9.52 3.73 42.61
N ARG A 158 -10.58 3.13 42.04
CA ARG A 158 -10.98 1.75 42.38
C ARG A 158 -9.99 0.71 41.88
N LEU A 159 -9.43 0.92 40.67
CA LEU A 159 -8.37 0.09 40.12
C LEU A 159 -7.12 0.13 40.99
N GLN A 160 -6.78 1.29 41.53
CA GLN A 160 -5.67 1.45 42.43
C GLN A 160 -5.87 0.66 43.73
N ALA A 161 -7.05 0.80 44.34
CA ALA A 161 -7.44 0.02 45.54
C ALA A 161 -7.41 -1.50 45.30
N LEU A 162 -7.80 -1.97 44.11
CA LEU A 162 -7.68 -3.39 43.73
C LEU A 162 -6.21 -3.83 43.59
N LYS A 163 -5.35 -2.99 42.98
CA LYS A 163 -3.93 -3.24 42.90
C LYS A 163 -3.29 -3.31 44.29
N ASP A 164 -3.60 -2.40 45.18
CA ASP A 164 -3.08 -2.38 46.53
C ASP A 164 -3.53 -3.61 47.33
N LYS A 165 -4.76 -4.11 47.05
CA LYS A 165 -5.32 -5.30 47.74
C LYS A 165 -4.75 -6.63 47.20
N TYR A 166 -4.50 -6.74 45.91
CA TYR A 166 -4.13 -8.00 45.24
C TYR A 166 -2.79 -7.93 44.50
N GLY A 167 -1.94 -6.93 44.78
CA GLY A 167 -0.75 -6.58 44.01
C GLY A 167 0.22 -7.73 43.72
N ASP A 168 0.31 -8.69 44.62
CA ASP A 168 1.18 -9.85 44.51
C ASP A 168 0.52 -11.03 43.76
N ASP A 169 -0.81 -11.04 43.66
CA ASP A 169 -1.59 -12.11 43.00
C ASP A 169 -2.20 -11.60 41.69
N LYS A 170 -1.43 -11.71 40.60
CA LYS A 170 -1.85 -11.23 39.27
C LYS A 170 -3.14 -11.89 38.78
N GLU A 171 -3.39 -13.14 39.15
CA GLU A 171 -4.57 -13.87 38.70
C GLU A 171 -5.85 -13.33 39.37
N LYS A 172 -5.83 -13.17 40.70
CA LYS A 172 -6.94 -12.57 41.42
C LYS A 172 -7.17 -11.09 41.07
N LEU A 173 -6.07 -10.35 40.80
CA LEU A 173 -6.19 -8.97 40.35
C LEU A 173 -6.92 -8.88 39.01
N ASN A 174 -6.53 -9.73 38.03
CA ASN A 174 -7.16 -9.76 36.71
C ASN A 174 -8.64 -10.16 36.79
N GLN A 175 -8.98 -11.17 37.62
CA GLN A 175 -10.36 -11.58 37.84
C GLN A 175 -11.17 -10.45 38.46
N ALA A 176 -10.68 -9.80 39.50
CA ALA A 176 -11.34 -8.68 40.17
C ALA A 176 -11.52 -7.47 39.23
N MET A 177 -10.52 -7.18 38.37
CA MET A 177 -10.64 -6.13 37.36
C MET A 177 -11.72 -6.46 36.32
N MET A 178 -11.77 -7.70 35.82
CA MET A 178 -12.78 -8.13 34.84
C MET A 178 -14.21 -8.12 35.45
N GLU A 179 -14.37 -8.52 36.71
CA GLU A 179 -15.65 -8.42 37.41
C GLU A 179 -16.09 -6.96 37.59
N MET A 180 -15.17 -6.09 37.97
CA MET A 180 -15.44 -4.66 38.08
C MET A 180 -15.90 -4.06 36.77
N TYR A 181 -15.21 -4.35 35.64
CA TYR A 181 -15.61 -3.88 34.32
C TYR A 181 -16.98 -4.40 33.89
N LYS A 182 -17.29 -5.67 34.18
CA LYS A 182 -18.62 -6.26 33.93
C LYS A 182 -19.70 -5.57 34.75
N LYS A 183 -19.45 -5.32 36.05
CA LYS A 183 -20.40 -4.69 36.97
C LYS A 183 -20.72 -3.24 36.57
N GLU A 184 -19.71 -2.50 36.14
CA GLU A 184 -19.85 -1.11 35.71
C GLU A 184 -20.26 -0.99 34.22
N LYS A 185 -20.46 -2.13 33.50
CA LYS A 185 -20.81 -2.19 32.08
C LYS A 185 -19.86 -1.42 31.18
N ILE A 186 -18.56 -1.40 31.51
CA ILE A 186 -17.52 -0.71 30.79
C ILE A 186 -16.75 -1.73 29.97
N ASN A 187 -16.67 -1.48 28.66
CA ASN A 187 -15.85 -2.30 27.76
C ASN A 187 -14.46 -1.65 27.61
N PRO A 188 -13.38 -2.24 28.14
CA PRO A 188 -12.04 -1.68 28.00
C PRO A 188 -11.56 -1.61 26.55
N LEU A 189 -12.05 -2.50 25.67
CA LEU A 189 -11.72 -2.51 24.25
C LEU A 189 -12.46 -1.40 23.48
N GLY A 190 -13.55 -0.86 24.02
CA GLY A 190 -14.29 0.22 23.37
C GLY A 190 -13.50 1.52 23.24
N GLY A 191 -12.51 1.74 24.12
CA GLY A 191 -11.63 2.91 24.07
C GLY A 191 -10.58 2.87 22.96
N CYS A 192 -10.09 1.69 22.58
CA CYS A 192 -9.04 1.54 21.55
C CYS A 192 -9.61 1.23 20.15
N LEU A 193 -10.90 0.91 20.02
CA LEU A 193 -11.51 0.53 18.76
C LEU A 193 -11.32 1.56 17.62
N PRO A 194 -11.46 2.89 17.84
CA PRO A 194 -11.18 3.87 16.78
C PRO A 194 -9.74 3.84 16.32
N ILE A 195 -8.79 3.60 17.20
CA ILE A 195 -7.37 3.50 16.83
C ILE A 195 -7.16 2.31 15.91
N LEU A 196 -7.72 1.15 16.25
CA LEU A 196 -7.61 -0.07 15.44
C LEU A 196 -8.22 0.10 14.03
N VAL A 197 -9.34 0.82 13.93
CA VAL A 197 -9.97 1.13 12.63
C VAL A 197 -9.19 2.20 11.86
N GLN A 198 -8.64 3.16 12.56
CA GLN A 198 -7.92 4.29 11.97
C GLN A 198 -6.52 3.91 11.46
N ILE A 199 -5.84 2.93 12.08
CA ILE A 199 -4.50 2.48 11.67
C ILE A 199 -4.45 2.06 10.19
N PRO A 200 -5.33 1.17 9.68
CA PRO A 200 -5.35 0.82 8.27
C PRO A 200 -5.57 2.02 7.33
N VAL A 201 -6.42 2.97 7.74
CA VAL A 201 -6.68 4.19 6.97
C VAL A 201 -5.44 5.07 6.89
N PHE A 202 -4.71 5.26 8.01
CA PHE A 202 -3.46 6.02 7.99
C PHE A 202 -2.36 5.33 7.18
N ILE A 203 -2.22 4.01 7.30
CA ILE A 203 -1.26 3.27 6.50
C ILE A 203 -1.60 3.41 5.01
N ALA A 204 -2.89 3.31 4.64
CA ALA A 204 -3.34 3.47 3.27
C ALA A 204 -3.10 4.88 2.69
N LEU A 205 -3.15 5.92 3.54
CA LEU A 205 -2.83 7.31 3.16
C LEU A 205 -1.32 7.56 3.03
N TYR A 206 -0.51 6.74 3.69
CA TYR A 206 0.95 6.91 3.69
C TYR A 206 1.63 6.24 2.48
N TRP A 207 1.00 5.22 1.90
CA TRP A 207 1.48 4.52 0.69
C TRP A 207 1.25 5.34 -0.57
#